data_cedc1d89dcc6008df4e5aa0b71d529ce
#
_entry.id   cedc1d89dcc6008df4e5aa0b71d529ce
#
_cell.length_a   1.000
_cell.length_b   1.000
_cell.length_c   1.000
_cell.angle_alpha   90.00
_cell.angle_beta   90.00
_cell.angle_gamma   90.00
#
_symmetry.space_group_name_H-M   'P 1'
#
loop_
_entity.id
_entity.type
_entity.pdbx_description
1 polymer ?
#
loop_
_entity_poly.entity_id
_entity_poly.type
_entity_poly.pdbx_seq_one_letter_code
_entity_poly.pdbx_strand_id
1 'polypeptide(L)'
;EARLFVWYAGHGATVDGEGYLVPADAPVIQAGSAFKFSSVALRDFGTFMRQSVSKHVYAVFDSCFAGTVFTAQRAMPPAAITRATTLPVRQYLTSGDADQTVSDDGQFRELFIRAITGTENSDANGDGYLTASEIGMYLGDRITNLTEAAQTPRFGKLRDRDFDRGDFVFILPETPGPRNQPSSE
;
A
#
# COMPACT_ATOMS: atom_id res chain seq x y z
N GLU A 1 -16.35 -11.02 -8.30
CA GLU A 1 -16.30 -9.59 -7.99
C GLU A 1 -14.91 -9.03 -8.32
N ALA A 2 -14.85 -7.88 -9.02
CA ALA A 2 -13.60 -7.30 -9.45
C ALA A 2 -12.84 -6.69 -8.27
N ARG A 3 -11.51 -6.86 -8.27
CA ARG A 3 -10.56 -6.19 -7.38
C ARG A 3 -9.63 -5.35 -8.23
N LEU A 4 -9.27 -4.16 -7.76
CA LEU A 4 -8.32 -3.26 -8.41
C LEU A 4 -7.09 -3.11 -7.52
N PHE A 5 -5.94 -3.50 -8.05
CA PHE A 5 -4.64 -3.24 -7.44
C PHE A 5 -3.89 -2.23 -8.31
N VAL A 6 -3.40 -1.16 -7.69
CA VAL A 6 -2.64 -0.10 -8.36
C VAL A 6 -1.27 -0.01 -7.71
N TRP A 7 -0.22 -0.07 -8.52
CA TRP A 7 1.14 0.20 -8.10
C TRP A 7 1.68 1.41 -8.85
N TYR A 8 2.13 2.41 -8.13
CA TYR A 8 2.83 3.55 -8.68
C TYR A 8 4.26 3.58 -8.12
N ALA A 9 5.25 3.54 -9.00
CA ALA A 9 6.65 3.78 -8.68
C ALA A 9 7.13 4.93 -9.53
N GLY A 10 7.59 6.01 -8.90
CA GLY A 10 8.00 7.20 -9.63
C GLY A 10 8.15 8.42 -8.73
N HIS A 11 8.32 9.59 -9.34
CA HIS A 11 8.45 10.82 -8.59
C HIS A 11 7.11 11.29 -8.01
N GLY A 12 7.16 11.70 -6.76
CA GLY A 12 6.10 12.45 -6.11
C GLY A 12 6.59 13.85 -5.76
N ALA A 13 5.65 14.78 -5.65
CA ALA A 13 5.93 16.14 -5.23
C ALA A 13 4.82 16.68 -4.35
N THR A 14 5.17 17.56 -3.42
CA THR A 14 4.19 18.32 -2.64
C THR A 14 4.27 19.79 -3.06
N VAL A 15 3.15 20.36 -3.50
CA VAL A 15 3.04 21.75 -3.89
C VAL A 15 1.83 22.36 -3.19
N ASP A 16 2.04 23.44 -2.44
CA ASP A 16 0.99 24.12 -1.66
C ASP A 16 0.19 23.17 -0.74
N GLY A 17 0.87 22.19 -0.14
CA GLY A 17 0.25 21.21 0.76
C GLY A 17 -0.51 20.07 0.07
N GLU A 18 -0.54 20.04 -1.27
CA GLU A 18 -1.15 18.97 -2.07
C GLU A 18 -0.07 18.06 -2.63
N GLY A 19 -0.25 16.74 -2.51
CA GLY A 19 0.61 15.73 -3.12
C GLY A 19 0.25 15.48 -4.58
N TYR A 20 1.27 15.24 -5.40
CA TYR A 20 1.15 14.97 -6.83
C TYR A 20 1.95 13.74 -7.22
N LEU A 21 1.35 12.87 -8.02
CA LEU A 21 2.08 11.86 -8.80
C LEU A 21 2.61 12.55 -10.06
N VAL A 22 3.92 12.46 -10.30
CA VAL A 22 4.61 13.23 -11.34
C VAL A 22 4.94 12.31 -12.51
N PRO A 23 4.24 12.42 -13.65
CA PRO A 23 4.57 11.69 -14.87
C PRO A 23 5.96 12.05 -15.41
N ALA A 24 6.54 11.17 -16.22
CA ALA A 24 7.89 11.35 -16.75
C ALA A 24 8.05 12.57 -17.69
N ASP A 25 6.96 13.02 -18.28
CA ASP A 25 6.88 14.17 -19.18
C ASP A 25 6.36 15.44 -18.49
N ALA A 26 6.13 15.41 -17.19
CA ALA A 26 5.71 16.59 -16.45
C ALA A 26 6.82 17.65 -16.44
N PRO A 27 6.49 18.95 -16.62
CA PRO A 27 7.46 20.02 -16.46
C PRO A 27 7.92 20.14 -15.01
N VAL A 28 9.00 20.87 -14.77
CA VAL A 28 9.53 21.11 -13.42
C VAL A 28 8.51 21.86 -12.55
N ILE A 29 8.59 21.69 -11.22
CA ILE A 29 7.65 22.30 -10.25
C ILE A 29 7.56 23.82 -10.42
N GLN A 30 8.67 24.50 -10.76
CA GLN A 30 8.72 25.94 -10.99
C GLN A 30 7.87 26.42 -12.16
N ALA A 31 7.41 25.51 -13.04
CA ALA A 31 6.47 25.85 -14.11
C ALA A 31 5.04 26.13 -13.59
N GLY A 32 4.81 26.01 -12.28
CA GLY A 32 3.57 26.42 -11.62
C GLY A 32 2.33 25.68 -12.12
N SER A 33 1.42 26.38 -12.78
CA SER A 33 0.18 25.77 -13.28
C SER A 33 0.42 24.68 -14.32
N ALA A 34 1.43 24.81 -15.17
CA ALA A 34 1.75 23.78 -16.17
C ALA A 34 2.15 22.45 -15.50
N PHE A 35 2.93 22.50 -14.40
CA PHE A 35 3.24 21.33 -13.59
C PHE A 35 1.96 20.69 -13.02
N LYS A 36 1.09 21.49 -12.40
CA LYS A 36 -0.15 21.00 -11.77
C LYS A 36 -1.10 20.34 -12.78
N PHE A 37 -1.20 20.88 -14.00
CA PHE A 37 -2.03 20.29 -15.07
C PHE A 37 -1.46 19.00 -15.66
N SER A 38 -0.15 18.86 -15.65
CA SER A 38 0.53 17.65 -16.17
C SER A 38 0.73 16.55 -15.12
N SER A 39 0.38 16.79 -13.87
CA SER A 39 0.55 15.85 -12.75
C SER A 39 -0.80 15.42 -12.20
N VAL A 40 -0.86 14.27 -11.53
CA VAL A 40 -2.09 13.76 -10.92
C VAL A 40 -2.12 14.14 -9.44
N ALA A 41 -3.02 15.02 -9.05
CA ALA A 41 -3.20 15.37 -7.64
C ALA A 41 -3.78 14.17 -6.87
N LEU A 42 -3.25 13.91 -5.67
CA LEU A 42 -3.71 12.78 -4.85
C LEU A 42 -5.18 12.90 -4.43
N ARG A 43 -5.70 14.11 -4.28
CA ARG A 43 -7.15 14.34 -4.04
C ARG A 43 -8.00 13.82 -5.21
N ASP A 44 -7.54 14.02 -6.46
CA ASP A 44 -8.24 13.56 -7.66
C ASP A 44 -8.15 12.03 -7.76
N PHE A 45 -6.99 11.46 -7.41
CA PHE A 45 -6.82 10.03 -7.28
C PHE A 45 -7.81 9.43 -6.27
N GLY A 46 -8.01 10.05 -5.11
CA GLY A 46 -9.03 9.66 -4.14
C GLY A 46 -10.45 9.66 -4.73
N THR A 47 -10.75 10.61 -5.61
CA THR A 47 -12.03 10.67 -6.33
C THR A 47 -12.18 9.50 -7.33
N PHE A 48 -11.14 9.20 -8.12
CA PHE A 48 -11.14 8.04 -9.02
C PHE A 48 -11.34 6.73 -8.27
N MET A 49 -10.73 6.61 -7.10
CA MET A 49 -10.90 5.43 -6.25
C MET A 49 -12.34 5.24 -5.76
N ARG A 50 -13.04 6.32 -5.42
CA ARG A 50 -14.47 6.26 -5.05
C ARG A 50 -15.36 5.86 -6.22
N GLN A 51 -15.05 6.36 -7.42
CA GLN A 51 -15.82 6.09 -8.64
C GLN A 51 -15.57 4.69 -9.21
N SER A 52 -14.52 4.00 -8.75
CA SER A 52 -14.24 2.64 -9.19
C SER A 52 -15.39 1.69 -8.83
N VAL A 53 -15.86 0.92 -9.81
CA VAL A 53 -16.87 -0.13 -9.63
C VAL A 53 -16.33 -1.36 -8.90
N SER A 54 -15.01 -1.45 -8.72
CA SER A 54 -14.39 -2.55 -7.99
C SER A 54 -14.77 -2.52 -6.52
N LYS A 55 -15.11 -3.66 -5.94
CA LYS A 55 -15.47 -3.77 -4.52
C LYS A 55 -14.28 -3.45 -3.61
N HIS A 56 -13.10 -3.99 -3.94
CA HIS A 56 -11.87 -3.74 -3.22
C HIS A 56 -10.88 -3.01 -4.12
N VAL A 57 -10.30 -1.94 -3.59
CA VAL A 57 -9.22 -1.22 -4.26
C VAL A 57 -8.07 -1.04 -3.27
N TYR A 58 -6.87 -1.40 -3.72
CA TYR A 58 -5.64 -1.19 -2.98
C TYR A 58 -4.62 -0.48 -3.86
N ALA A 59 -4.19 0.71 -3.44
CA ALA A 59 -3.18 1.50 -4.12
C ALA A 59 -1.91 1.58 -3.28
N VAL A 60 -0.79 1.26 -3.92
CA VAL A 60 0.54 1.30 -3.33
C VAL A 60 1.36 2.35 -4.07
N PHE A 61 1.97 3.25 -3.33
CA PHE A 61 2.78 4.33 -3.85
C PHE A 61 4.22 4.19 -3.34
N ASP A 62 5.10 3.75 -4.22
CA ASP A 62 6.55 3.74 -4.03
C ASP A 62 7.10 5.06 -4.56
N SER A 63 6.93 6.12 -3.77
CA SER A 63 7.17 7.50 -4.19
C SER A 63 7.36 8.44 -3.00
N CYS A 64 8.19 9.47 -3.18
CA CYS A 64 8.40 10.55 -2.23
C CYS A 64 7.27 11.58 -2.34
N PHE A 65 6.29 11.56 -1.47
CA PHE A 65 5.36 12.68 -1.29
C PHE A 65 4.77 12.70 0.11
N ALA A 66 4.39 13.91 0.54
CA ALA A 66 3.74 14.10 1.82
C ALA A 66 2.46 13.27 1.91
N GLY A 67 2.39 12.42 2.92
CA GLY A 67 1.27 11.50 3.17
C GLY A 67 -0.06 12.17 3.52
N THR A 68 -0.44 13.21 2.79
CA THR A 68 -1.66 14.02 3.02
C THR A 68 -2.97 13.26 2.74
N VAL A 69 -2.89 12.07 2.14
CA VAL A 69 -4.07 11.23 1.85
C VAL A 69 -4.54 10.47 3.10
N PHE A 70 -3.70 10.36 4.13
CA PHE A 70 -3.93 9.43 5.23
C PHE A 70 -4.05 10.13 6.57
N THR A 71 -5.20 10.04 7.14
CA THR A 71 -5.32 10.08 8.59
C THR A 71 -5.44 8.65 9.05
N ALA A 72 -4.37 8.16 9.66
CA ALA A 72 -4.30 6.80 10.17
C ALA A 72 -5.46 6.53 11.14
N GLN A 73 -6.28 5.54 10.80
CA GLN A 73 -7.17 4.92 11.78
C GLN A 73 -6.47 3.68 12.31
N ARG A 74 -6.42 3.55 13.64
CA ARG A 74 -5.90 2.36 14.31
C ARG A 74 -6.53 1.12 13.71
N ALA A 75 -5.70 0.12 13.40
CA ALA A 75 -6.13 -1.19 12.97
C ALA A 75 -7.18 -1.75 13.94
N MET A 76 -8.33 -2.11 13.41
CA MET A 76 -9.28 -2.94 14.15
C MET A 76 -8.74 -4.38 14.21
N PRO A 77 -9.07 -5.14 15.27
CA PRO A 77 -8.66 -6.53 15.37
C PRO A 77 -9.15 -7.34 14.16
N PRO A 78 -8.45 -8.44 13.79
CA PRO A 78 -8.70 -9.17 12.55
C PRO A 78 -10.16 -9.64 12.51
N ALA A 79 -10.96 -9.02 11.66
CA ALA A 79 -12.25 -9.55 11.27
C ALA A 79 -11.98 -10.80 10.44
N ALA A 80 -12.73 -11.88 10.67
CA ALA A 80 -12.63 -13.08 9.85
C ALA A 80 -12.56 -12.70 8.36
N ILE A 81 -11.68 -13.34 7.59
CA ILE A 81 -11.42 -13.06 6.17
C ILE A 81 -12.72 -12.92 5.36
N THR A 82 -13.73 -13.74 5.67
CA THR A 82 -15.07 -13.63 5.06
C THR A 82 -15.66 -12.23 5.23
N ARG A 83 -15.52 -11.59 6.41
CA ARG A 83 -16.02 -10.24 6.62
C ARG A 83 -15.16 -9.21 5.87
N ALA A 84 -13.83 -9.37 5.91
CA ALA A 84 -12.90 -8.50 5.19
C ALA A 84 -13.22 -8.47 3.69
N THR A 85 -13.50 -9.63 3.09
CA THR A 85 -13.78 -9.75 1.66
C THR A 85 -15.24 -9.44 1.29
N THR A 86 -16.17 -9.41 2.25
CA THR A 86 -17.58 -9.10 2.01
C THR A 86 -17.84 -7.61 1.89
N LEU A 87 -17.13 -6.78 2.64
CA LEU A 87 -17.37 -5.34 2.71
C LEU A 87 -16.45 -4.57 1.76
N PRO A 88 -16.93 -3.48 1.12
CA PRO A 88 -16.11 -2.66 0.25
C PRO A 88 -14.97 -1.96 1.00
N VAL A 89 -13.84 -1.75 0.31
CA VAL A 89 -12.72 -1.01 0.87
C VAL A 89 -11.93 -0.25 -0.21
N ARG A 90 -11.37 0.87 0.20
CA ARG A 90 -10.36 1.64 -0.52
C ARG A 90 -9.18 1.82 0.43
N GLN A 91 -8.06 1.17 0.13
CA GLN A 91 -6.86 1.17 0.95
C GLN A 91 -5.67 1.72 0.20
N TYR A 92 -4.73 2.23 0.96
CA TYR A 92 -3.51 2.85 0.46
C TYR A 92 -2.32 2.43 1.31
N LEU A 93 -1.17 2.37 0.67
CA LEU A 93 0.12 2.18 1.30
C LEU A 93 1.12 3.11 0.60
N THR A 94 1.92 3.82 1.38
CA THR A 94 3.04 4.63 0.87
C THR A 94 4.36 4.07 1.37
N SER A 95 5.42 4.27 0.60
CA SER A 95 6.77 3.83 0.99
C SER A 95 7.41 4.70 2.06
N GLY A 96 6.92 5.91 2.30
CA GLY A 96 7.41 6.83 3.34
C GLY A 96 6.33 7.78 3.86
N ASP A 97 6.67 8.55 4.91
CA ASP A 97 5.81 9.59 5.49
C ASP A 97 5.95 10.94 4.75
N ALA A 98 5.14 11.90 5.16
CA ALA A 98 4.92 13.19 4.51
C ALA A 98 6.18 13.99 4.18
N ASP A 99 7.15 14.01 5.06
CA ASP A 99 8.35 14.86 4.96
C ASP A 99 9.62 14.04 4.76
N GLN A 100 9.49 12.77 4.37
CA GLN A 100 10.62 11.87 4.19
C GLN A 100 10.99 11.72 2.72
N THR A 101 12.28 11.69 2.45
CA THR A 101 12.81 11.26 1.17
C THR A 101 12.87 9.74 1.15
N VAL A 102 12.19 9.12 0.22
CA VAL A 102 12.20 7.67 0.03
C VAL A 102 13.44 7.27 -0.75
N SER A 103 14.12 6.23 -0.29
CA SER A 103 15.23 5.63 -1.02
C SER A 103 14.75 4.95 -2.30
N ASP A 104 15.43 5.19 -3.42
CA ASP A 104 15.16 4.55 -4.72
C ASP A 104 15.98 3.25 -4.89
N ASP A 105 16.24 2.55 -3.80
CA ASP A 105 17.02 1.30 -3.78
C ASP A 105 16.18 0.04 -4.03
N GLY A 106 14.87 0.19 -4.16
CA GLY A 106 13.93 -0.89 -4.41
C GLY A 106 13.61 -1.76 -3.19
N GLN A 107 14.11 -1.45 -1.99
CA GLN A 107 13.86 -2.25 -0.78
C GLN A 107 12.37 -2.36 -0.45
N PHE A 108 11.63 -1.26 -0.54
CA PHE A 108 10.19 -1.27 -0.28
C PHE A 108 9.46 -2.25 -1.22
N ARG A 109 9.73 -2.16 -2.52
CA ARG A 109 9.15 -3.06 -3.52
C ARG A 109 9.54 -4.52 -3.27
N GLU A 110 10.83 -4.78 -2.97
CA GLU A 110 11.30 -6.14 -2.70
C GLU A 110 10.59 -6.74 -1.50
N LEU A 111 10.51 -6.03 -0.38
CA LEU A 111 9.83 -6.49 0.83
C LEU A 111 8.32 -6.68 0.60
N PHE A 112 7.68 -5.80 -0.17
CA PHE A 112 6.29 -5.98 -0.55
C PHE A 112 6.08 -7.28 -1.35
N ILE A 113 6.92 -7.54 -2.35
CA ILE A 113 6.85 -8.78 -3.14
C ILE A 113 7.08 -10.00 -2.25
N ARG A 114 8.08 -9.97 -1.37
CA ARG A 114 8.35 -11.06 -0.43
C ARG A 114 7.19 -11.32 0.52
N ALA A 115 6.51 -10.27 0.97
CA ALA A 115 5.32 -10.39 1.79
C ALA A 115 4.20 -11.14 1.04
N ILE A 116 3.81 -10.70 -0.16
CA ILE A 116 2.69 -11.29 -0.89
C ILE A 116 2.99 -12.66 -1.52
N THR A 117 4.26 -13.04 -1.61
CA THR A 117 4.70 -14.38 -2.06
C THR A 117 4.90 -15.36 -0.92
N GLY A 118 4.71 -14.93 0.34
CA GLY A 118 4.86 -15.78 1.52
C GLY A 118 6.31 -16.15 1.85
N THR A 119 7.31 -15.44 1.30
CA THR A 119 8.73 -15.66 1.63
C THR A 119 9.17 -14.95 2.90
N GLU A 120 8.31 -14.10 3.46
CA GLU A 120 8.47 -13.44 4.75
C GLU A 120 7.29 -13.79 5.67
N ASN A 121 7.51 -13.69 6.98
CA ASN A 121 6.45 -13.91 7.96
C ASN A 121 5.61 -12.63 8.13
N SER A 122 4.80 -12.32 7.12
CA SER A 122 3.94 -11.13 7.05
C SER A 122 2.48 -11.41 7.38
N ASP A 123 2.07 -12.69 7.33
CA ASP A 123 0.77 -13.20 7.78
C ASP A 123 0.84 -13.37 9.31
N ALA A 124 0.33 -12.35 10.02
CA ALA A 124 0.49 -12.24 11.47
C ALA A 124 -0.33 -13.29 12.24
N ASN A 125 -1.44 -13.75 11.67
CA ASN A 125 -2.34 -14.70 12.29
C ASN A 125 -2.15 -16.13 11.78
N GLY A 126 -1.38 -16.33 10.71
CA GLY A 126 -1.04 -17.65 10.14
C GLY A 126 -2.21 -18.33 9.44
N ASP A 127 -3.20 -17.59 8.94
CA ASP A 127 -4.40 -18.14 8.34
C ASP A 127 -4.28 -18.42 6.82
N GLY A 128 -3.12 -18.14 6.23
CA GLY A 128 -2.83 -18.34 4.80
C GLY A 128 -3.35 -17.21 3.91
N TYR A 129 -3.93 -16.17 4.51
CA TYR A 129 -4.37 -14.97 3.83
C TYR A 129 -3.58 -13.77 4.33
N LEU A 130 -3.23 -12.89 3.43
CA LEU A 130 -2.49 -11.68 3.77
C LEU A 130 -3.34 -10.45 3.45
N THR A 131 -3.78 -9.76 4.48
CA THR A 131 -4.56 -8.54 4.34
C THR A 131 -3.66 -7.33 4.04
N ALA A 132 -4.19 -6.31 3.37
CA ALA A 132 -3.46 -5.06 3.17
C ALA A 132 -3.10 -4.38 4.50
N SER A 133 -3.89 -4.60 5.55
CA SER A 133 -3.59 -4.12 6.90
C SER A 133 -2.36 -4.83 7.49
N GLU A 134 -2.21 -6.13 7.33
CA GLU A 134 -1.02 -6.88 7.76
C GLU A 134 0.23 -6.47 6.97
N ILE A 135 0.10 -6.31 5.65
CA ILE A 135 1.19 -5.78 4.81
C ILE A 135 1.64 -4.41 5.31
N GLY A 136 0.69 -3.53 5.62
CA GLY A 136 0.98 -2.18 6.12
C GLY A 136 1.75 -2.21 7.45
N MET A 137 1.35 -3.06 8.39
CA MET A 137 2.06 -3.23 9.66
C MET A 137 3.45 -3.82 9.44
N TYR A 138 3.55 -4.91 8.68
CA TYR A 138 4.81 -5.57 8.38
C TYR A 138 5.83 -4.62 7.74
N LEU A 139 5.43 -3.90 6.67
CA LEU A 139 6.32 -2.97 5.98
C LEU A 139 6.63 -1.73 6.82
N GLY A 140 5.65 -1.25 7.60
CA GLY A 140 5.84 -0.16 8.54
C GLY A 140 6.98 -0.45 9.51
N ASP A 141 6.93 -1.58 10.18
CA ASP A 141 7.97 -1.99 11.12
C ASP A 141 9.30 -2.29 10.42
N ARG A 142 9.25 -3.07 9.33
CA ARG A 142 10.45 -3.57 8.68
C ARG A 142 11.27 -2.45 8.04
N ILE A 143 10.65 -1.57 7.27
CA ILE A 143 11.32 -0.46 6.59
C ILE A 143 11.80 0.58 7.61
N THR A 144 10.98 0.93 8.60
CA THR A 144 11.38 1.89 9.63
C THR A 144 12.64 1.42 10.37
N ASN A 145 12.71 0.13 10.71
CA ASN A 145 13.88 -0.44 11.38
C ASN A 145 15.10 -0.52 10.46
N LEU A 146 14.93 -0.92 9.19
CA LEU A 146 16.02 -1.03 8.23
C LEU A 146 16.64 0.33 7.88
N THR A 147 15.84 1.38 7.88
CA THR A 147 16.28 2.74 7.51
C THR A 147 16.56 3.63 8.71
N GLU A 148 16.59 3.08 9.93
CA GLU A 148 16.77 3.85 11.17
C GLU A 148 15.80 5.04 11.26
N ALA A 149 14.52 4.81 10.89
CA ALA A 149 13.44 5.78 10.83
C ALA A 149 13.61 6.90 9.76
N ALA A 150 14.57 6.78 8.85
CA ALA A 150 14.68 7.70 7.72
C ALA A 150 13.50 7.55 6.74
N GLN A 151 12.88 6.36 6.70
CA GLN A 151 11.71 6.07 5.90
C GLN A 151 10.68 5.30 6.74
N THR A 152 9.45 5.79 6.77
CA THR A 152 8.36 5.22 7.57
C THR A 152 7.12 5.03 6.69
N PRO A 153 6.89 3.84 6.16
CA PRO A 153 5.69 3.53 5.38
C PRO A 153 4.42 3.87 6.14
N ARG A 154 3.43 4.40 5.42
CA ARG A 154 2.11 4.70 5.96
C ARG A 154 1.06 3.90 5.24
N PHE A 155 0.10 3.36 5.97
CA PHE A 155 -1.04 2.66 5.40
C PHE A 155 -2.34 3.13 6.04
N GLY A 156 -3.42 2.99 5.31
CA GLY A 156 -4.73 3.39 5.81
C GLY A 156 -5.86 3.10 4.84
N LYS A 157 -7.08 3.43 5.27
CA LYS A 157 -8.31 3.33 4.49
C LYS A 157 -8.82 4.72 4.15
N LEU A 158 -9.51 4.82 3.00
CA LEU A 158 -10.23 6.03 2.67
C LEU A 158 -11.25 6.33 3.79
N ARG A 159 -11.28 7.56 4.29
CA ARG A 159 -12.27 8.01 5.27
C ARG A 159 -13.63 8.17 4.62
N ASP A 160 -14.29 7.04 4.43
CA ASP A 160 -15.62 6.97 3.86
C ASP A 160 -16.29 5.72 4.41
N ARG A 161 -17.39 5.90 5.15
CA ARG A 161 -18.12 4.79 5.80
C ARG A 161 -18.58 3.70 4.83
N ASP A 162 -18.66 4.02 3.54
CA ASP A 162 -19.05 3.07 2.51
C ASP A 162 -17.85 2.26 1.99
N PHE A 163 -16.59 2.71 2.28
CA PHE A 163 -15.38 2.12 1.75
C PHE A 163 -14.26 1.87 2.79
N ASP A 164 -14.58 1.83 4.08
CA ASP A 164 -13.59 1.65 5.15
C ASP A 164 -13.72 0.34 5.94
N ARG A 165 -14.72 -0.49 5.63
CA ARG A 165 -15.08 -1.66 6.45
C ARG A 165 -14.49 -2.99 6.01
N GLY A 166 -14.06 -3.11 4.76
CA GLY A 166 -13.43 -4.30 4.21
C GLY A 166 -11.91 -4.30 4.42
N ASP A 167 -11.26 -5.28 3.83
CA ASP A 167 -9.80 -5.32 3.65
C ASP A 167 -9.47 -5.96 2.30
N PHE A 168 -8.41 -5.50 1.65
CA PHE A 168 -7.90 -6.13 0.45
C PHE A 168 -7.06 -7.34 0.87
N VAL A 169 -7.28 -8.49 0.23
CA VAL A 169 -6.70 -9.76 0.67
C VAL A 169 -5.94 -10.40 -0.48
N PHE A 170 -4.71 -10.83 -0.22
CA PHE A 170 -3.94 -11.73 -1.06
C PHE A 170 -4.07 -13.15 -0.48
N ILE A 171 -4.08 -14.15 -1.35
CA ILE A 171 -4.00 -15.55 -0.96
C ILE A 171 -2.53 -15.93 -1.05
N LEU A 172 -1.94 -16.33 0.07
CA LEU A 172 -0.56 -16.78 0.08
C LEU A 172 -0.43 -18.15 -0.62
N PRO A 173 0.66 -18.39 -1.36
CA PRO A 173 0.95 -19.71 -1.88
C PRO A 173 1.03 -20.72 -0.74
N GLU A 174 0.46 -21.91 -0.93
CA GLU A 174 0.67 -23.01 0.03
C GLU A 174 2.18 -23.28 0.15
N THR A 175 2.72 -23.14 1.36
CA THR A 175 4.11 -23.53 1.62
C THR A 175 4.18 -25.05 1.42
N PRO A 176 5.02 -25.57 0.53
CA PRO A 176 5.20 -27.01 0.40
C PRO A 176 5.61 -27.55 1.77
N GLY A 177 4.71 -28.30 2.41
CA GLY A 177 5.01 -28.97 3.68
C GLY A 177 6.33 -29.74 3.58
N PRO A 178 7.05 -30.00 4.69
CA PRO A 178 8.27 -30.76 4.68
C PRO A 178 7.99 -32.07 3.93
N ARG A 179 8.70 -32.29 2.82
CA ARG A 179 8.62 -33.57 2.11
C ARG A 179 8.99 -34.66 3.12
N ASN A 180 8.01 -35.48 3.51
CA ASN A 180 8.28 -36.71 4.26
C ASN A 180 9.37 -37.48 3.47
N GLN A 181 10.58 -37.42 3.98
CA GLN A 181 11.61 -38.36 3.50
C GLN A 181 11.09 -39.75 3.86
N PRO A 182 11.03 -40.68 2.89
CA PRO A 182 10.72 -42.06 3.23
C PRO A 182 11.78 -42.53 4.23
N SER A 183 11.33 -42.96 5.39
CA SER A 183 12.17 -43.66 6.37
C SER A 183 12.83 -44.84 5.65
N SER A 184 14.15 -44.76 5.50
CA SER A 184 14.96 -45.89 5.06
C SER A 184 14.91 -46.96 6.16
N GLU A 185 14.16 -48.02 5.91
CA GLU A 185 14.36 -49.33 6.56
C GLU A 185 15.60 -50.03 6.02
#